data_c85ff08388171a812a704862b8131ce1
#
_entry.id   c85ff08388171a812a704862b8131ce1
#
_cell.length_a   1.000
_cell.length_b   1.000
_cell.length_c   1.000
_cell.angle_alpha   90.00
_cell.angle_beta   90.00
_cell.angle_gamma   90.00
#
_symmetry.space_group_name_H-M   'P 1'
#
loop_
_entity.id
_entity.type
_entity.pdbx_description
1 polymer ?
#
loop_
_entity_poly.entity_id
_entity_poly.type
_entity_poly.pdbx_seq_one_letter_code
_entity_poly.pdbx_strand_id
1 'polypeptide(L)'
;MAFIPSGALVVGTPSDRYPRLADEEVAGEQVIIGPFYIDLYAYPDEEGAIPLTNVTRDDAAKLCAERSKRLCSELEWERACKGPDNHTYEYGDRYRNDACATGTLPLLRPSGLKVGCHSEYGVYDMHGGAWEWTQSAFRRGTVGELVTMRGGNATAGELVGRCANAIARTPDTKAPSIGFRCCAGAAVAPDVELTIRHPRKLEARDRLDSGLVPELLKVLPDEARTALSRHGAIEPDRMWSWWPAGNDELVILSLCAGTGRRALCGVLVGRVVLGKASALVWAEGGTWQPMLHAENDPRDIWLLGGDDPGAFRRRISYLWGNVRVGSRERRIVNLKEERGAPKRTGTH
;
A
#
# COMPACT_ATOMS: atom_id res chain seq x y z
N MET A 1 4.08 0.20 -31.72
CA MET A 1 4.12 1.15 -30.57
C MET A 1 2.80 1.91 -30.44
N ALA A 2 2.31 2.12 -29.22
CA ALA A 2 1.20 3.02 -28.91
C ALA A 2 1.71 4.43 -28.61
N PHE A 3 0.96 5.44 -29.02
CA PHE A 3 1.17 6.83 -28.61
C PHE A 3 0.41 7.08 -27.29
N ILE A 4 1.12 7.53 -26.28
CA ILE A 4 0.55 7.91 -25.00
C ILE A 4 0.53 9.44 -24.92
N PRO A 5 -0.65 10.08 -24.91
CA PRO A 5 -0.74 11.53 -24.85
C PRO A 5 -0.35 12.04 -23.45
N SER A 6 0.08 13.30 -23.42
CA SER A 6 0.31 13.96 -22.12
C SER A 6 -0.94 13.90 -21.25
N GLY A 7 -0.76 13.64 -19.97
CA GLY A 7 -1.89 13.56 -19.04
C GLY A 7 -1.50 13.24 -17.61
N ALA A 8 -2.51 13.28 -16.74
CA ALA A 8 -2.34 13.04 -15.32
C ALA A 8 -2.15 11.53 -15.02
N LEU A 9 -1.15 11.23 -14.21
CA LEU A 9 -0.94 9.93 -13.61
C LEU A 9 -1.11 10.06 -12.09
N VAL A 10 -1.94 9.22 -11.50
CA VAL A 10 -1.97 8.97 -10.06
C VAL A 10 -0.94 7.89 -9.76
N VAL A 11 0.24 8.28 -9.27
CA VAL A 11 1.38 7.38 -9.05
C VAL A 11 1.12 6.46 -7.86
N GLY A 12 1.33 5.16 -8.04
CA GLY A 12 1.07 4.17 -7.01
C GLY A 12 -0.42 3.94 -6.78
N THR A 13 -0.79 3.57 -5.56
CA THR A 13 -2.19 3.37 -5.16
C THR A 13 -2.54 4.39 -4.09
N PRO A 14 -3.62 5.19 -4.27
CA PRO A 14 -4.11 6.09 -3.23
C PRO A 14 -4.29 5.39 -1.89
N SER A 15 -4.00 6.09 -0.81
CA SER A 15 -4.01 5.51 0.53
C SER A 15 -5.40 5.06 1.01
N ASP A 16 -6.47 5.52 0.35
CA ASP A 16 -7.86 5.13 0.58
C ASP A 16 -8.35 3.99 -0.33
N ARG A 17 -7.49 3.49 -1.22
CA ARG A 17 -7.79 2.37 -2.12
C ARG A 17 -6.99 1.12 -1.75
N TYR A 18 -7.56 -0.04 -2.00
CA TYR A 18 -6.89 -1.34 -1.86
C TYR A 18 -7.41 -2.33 -2.91
N PRO A 19 -6.62 -3.40 -3.15
CA PRO A 19 -5.42 -3.82 -2.43
C PRO A 19 -4.23 -2.88 -2.71
N ARG A 20 -3.31 -2.73 -1.74
CA ARG A 20 -2.16 -1.84 -1.79
C ARG A 20 -0.97 -2.43 -1.03
N LEU A 21 0.23 -2.29 -1.58
CA LEU A 21 1.51 -2.59 -0.92
C LEU A 21 2.15 -1.27 -0.47
N ALA A 22 1.70 -0.76 0.67
CA ALA A 22 2.06 0.57 1.14
C ALA A 22 3.57 0.75 1.42
N ASP A 23 4.32 -0.36 1.59
CA ASP A 23 5.77 -0.36 1.78
C ASP A 23 6.54 -0.26 0.44
N GLU A 24 5.87 -0.48 -0.67
CA GLU A 24 6.47 -0.60 -2.00
C GLU A 24 5.87 0.38 -3.02
N GLU A 25 4.73 1.00 -2.71
CA GLU A 25 3.98 1.87 -3.61
C GLU A 25 3.90 3.29 -3.10
N VAL A 26 3.97 4.24 -4.03
CA VAL A 26 3.66 5.65 -3.77
C VAL A 26 2.17 5.80 -3.42
N ALA A 27 1.84 6.81 -2.64
CA ALA A 27 0.52 6.96 -2.02
C ALA A 27 -0.54 7.69 -2.89
N GLY A 28 -0.39 7.66 -4.20
CA GLY A 28 -1.37 8.26 -5.12
C GLY A 28 -1.10 9.72 -5.43
N GLU A 29 0.15 10.16 -5.44
CA GLU A 29 0.52 11.50 -5.88
C GLU A 29 0.16 11.72 -7.35
N GLN A 30 -0.41 12.88 -7.67
CA GLN A 30 -0.79 13.22 -9.02
C GLN A 30 0.33 13.97 -9.73
N VAL A 31 0.75 13.47 -10.89
CA VAL A 31 1.79 14.06 -11.71
C VAL A 31 1.34 14.15 -13.17
N ILE A 32 1.92 15.08 -13.91
CA ILE A 32 1.70 15.16 -15.37
C ILE A 32 2.83 14.44 -16.08
N ILE A 33 2.50 13.42 -16.84
CA ILE A 33 3.43 12.72 -17.73
C ILE A 33 3.31 13.34 -19.13
N GLY A 34 4.44 13.75 -19.71
CA GLY A 34 4.49 14.24 -21.08
C GLY A 34 4.18 13.13 -22.10
N PRO A 35 4.04 13.49 -23.40
CA PRO A 35 3.71 12.51 -24.41
C PRO A 35 4.93 11.62 -24.75
N PHE A 36 4.67 10.33 -25.00
CA PHE A 36 5.71 9.37 -25.40
C PHE A 36 5.10 8.23 -26.21
N TYR A 37 5.96 7.36 -26.75
CA TYR A 37 5.56 6.11 -27.40
C TYR A 37 6.03 4.93 -26.56
N ILE A 38 5.25 3.86 -26.53
CA ILE A 38 5.59 2.60 -25.84
C ILE A 38 5.31 1.41 -26.77
N ASP A 39 6.12 0.36 -26.70
CA ASP A 39 5.88 -0.87 -27.43
C ASP A 39 4.52 -1.47 -27.04
N LEU A 40 3.80 -1.97 -28.04
CA LEU A 40 2.48 -2.61 -27.81
C LEU A 40 2.64 -3.89 -26.97
N TYR A 41 3.68 -4.63 -27.24
CA TYR A 41 4.01 -5.89 -26.58
C TYR A 41 5.37 -5.81 -25.89
N ALA A 42 5.67 -6.77 -25.03
CA ALA A 42 7.03 -6.96 -24.56
C ALA A 42 7.97 -7.27 -25.75
N TYR A 43 9.26 -6.93 -25.61
CA TYR A 43 10.24 -7.15 -26.68
C TYR A 43 10.20 -8.60 -27.19
N PRO A 44 10.15 -8.84 -28.51
CA PRO A 44 10.53 -7.96 -29.64
C PRO A 44 9.44 -7.02 -30.18
N ASP A 45 8.33 -6.80 -29.50
CA ASP A 45 7.22 -5.95 -29.93
C ASP A 45 6.46 -6.53 -31.14
N GLU A 46 6.28 -7.83 -31.15
CA GLU A 46 5.61 -8.57 -32.22
C GLU A 46 4.46 -9.41 -31.65
N GLU A 47 3.28 -9.31 -32.28
CA GLU A 47 2.14 -10.16 -31.93
C GLU A 47 2.45 -11.62 -32.20
N GLY A 48 2.11 -12.49 -31.25
CA GLY A 48 2.38 -13.93 -31.34
C GLY A 48 3.81 -14.34 -31.03
N ALA A 49 4.75 -13.41 -30.88
CA ALA A 49 6.12 -13.73 -30.48
C ALA A 49 6.18 -14.05 -28.97
N ILE A 50 7.09 -14.95 -28.62
CA ILE A 50 7.42 -15.17 -27.20
C ILE A 50 8.30 -14.01 -26.71
N PRO A 51 7.96 -13.34 -25.60
CA PRO A 51 8.77 -12.26 -25.05
C PRO A 51 10.22 -12.69 -24.77
N LEU A 52 11.17 -11.85 -25.12
CA LEU A 52 12.58 -12.08 -24.79
C LEU A 52 12.78 -11.85 -23.30
N THR A 53 13.29 -12.87 -22.63
CA THR A 53 13.60 -12.84 -21.20
C THR A 53 15.03 -13.28 -20.92
N ASN A 54 15.39 -13.37 -19.65
CA ASN A 54 16.72 -13.77 -19.19
C ASN A 54 17.83 -12.78 -19.64
N VAL A 55 17.52 -11.51 -19.62
CA VAL A 55 18.41 -10.39 -19.97
C VAL A 55 18.64 -9.51 -18.75
N THR A 56 19.82 -8.90 -18.66
CA THR A 56 20.13 -7.89 -17.67
C THR A 56 19.47 -6.55 -18.07
N ARG A 57 19.40 -5.61 -17.13
CA ARG A 57 18.88 -4.27 -17.40
C ARG A 57 19.67 -3.57 -18.51
N ASP A 58 20.99 -3.73 -18.54
CA ASP A 58 21.86 -3.08 -19.53
C ASP A 58 21.76 -3.77 -20.90
N ASP A 59 21.60 -5.10 -20.96
CA ASP A 59 21.26 -5.81 -22.20
C ASP A 59 19.94 -5.30 -22.79
N ALA A 60 18.92 -5.16 -21.95
CA ALA A 60 17.62 -4.66 -22.35
C ALA A 60 17.70 -3.19 -22.88
N ALA A 61 18.45 -2.34 -22.18
CA ALA A 61 18.68 -0.96 -22.62
C ALA A 61 19.38 -0.89 -23.98
N LYS A 62 20.40 -1.74 -24.19
CA LYS A 62 21.12 -1.84 -25.45
C LYS A 62 20.22 -2.30 -26.60
N LEU A 63 19.41 -3.33 -26.37
CA LEU A 63 18.47 -3.84 -27.39
C LEU A 63 17.41 -2.79 -27.77
N CYS A 64 16.94 -1.98 -26.82
CA CYS A 64 16.07 -0.84 -27.15
C CYS A 64 16.84 0.21 -27.98
N ALA A 65 18.07 0.54 -27.61
CA ALA A 65 18.89 1.54 -28.30
C ALA A 65 19.21 1.14 -29.75
N GLU A 66 19.43 -0.15 -30.03
CA GLU A 66 19.62 -0.69 -31.39
C GLU A 66 18.42 -0.44 -32.31
N ARG A 67 17.23 -0.21 -31.73
CA ARG A 67 16.00 0.16 -32.43
C ARG A 67 15.67 1.66 -32.34
N SER A 68 16.61 2.50 -31.96
CA SER A 68 16.42 3.93 -31.70
C SER A 68 15.35 4.21 -30.64
N LYS A 69 15.21 3.32 -29.68
CA LYS A 69 14.31 3.39 -28.54
C LYS A 69 15.14 3.41 -27.23
N ARG A 70 14.48 3.49 -26.12
CA ARG A 70 15.06 3.40 -24.76
C ARG A 70 14.19 2.52 -23.87
N LEU A 71 14.67 2.10 -22.70
CA LEU A 71 13.78 1.56 -21.69
C LEU A 71 12.77 2.64 -21.25
N CYS A 72 11.57 2.21 -20.93
CA CYS A 72 10.57 3.08 -20.32
C CYS A 72 11.03 3.51 -18.91
N SER A 73 10.69 4.71 -18.48
CA SER A 73 10.69 5.01 -17.06
C SER A 73 9.57 4.22 -16.35
N GLU A 74 9.70 4.03 -15.03
CA GLU A 74 8.64 3.34 -14.28
C GLU A 74 7.29 4.08 -14.32
N LEU A 75 7.33 5.41 -14.42
CA LEU A 75 6.10 6.21 -14.48
C LEU A 75 5.47 6.22 -15.88
N GLU A 76 6.27 6.16 -16.95
CA GLU A 76 5.75 5.95 -18.30
C GLU A 76 5.08 4.59 -18.41
N TRP A 77 5.73 3.55 -17.88
CA TRP A 77 5.16 2.21 -17.82
C TRP A 77 3.83 2.19 -17.05
N GLU A 78 3.82 2.79 -15.85
CA GLU A 78 2.62 2.86 -15.01
C GLU A 78 1.49 3.66 -15.69
N ARG A 79 1.81 4.78 -16.35
CA ARG A 79 0.84 5.59 -17.12
C ARG A 79 0.21 4.78 -18.24
N ALA A 80 1.04 4.05 -19.01
CA ALA A 80 0.57 3.22 -20.12
C ALA A 80 -0.33 2.07 -19.64
N CYS A 81 -0.02 1.50 -18.48
CA CYS A 81 -0.81 0.44 -17.85
C CYS A 81 -2.15 0.96 -17.34
N LYS A 82 -2.16 2.03 -16.57
CA LYS A 82 -3.36 2.59 -15.93
C LYS A 82 -4.37 3.22 -16.87
N GLY A 83 -3.94 3.53 -18.08
CA GLY A 83 -4.82 4.26 -19.02
C GLY A 83 -5.09 5.71 -18.61
N PRO A 84 -5.94 6.44 -19.36
CA PRO A 84 -6.30 7.82 -19.07
C PRO A 84 -7.04 7.98 -17.73
N ASP A 85 -7.81 6.98 -17.32
CA ASP A 85 -8.68 7.02 -16.14
C ASP A 85 -8.00 6.51 -14.86
N ASN A 86 -6.70 6.18 -14.93
CA ASN A 86 -5.90 5.70 -13.80
C ASN A 86 -6.47 4.43 -13.13
N HIS A 87 -6.77 3.43 -13.93
CA HIS A 87 -7.26 2.13 -13.47
C HIS A 87 -6.26 1.38 -12.59
N THR A 88 -6.78 0.49 -11.77
CA THR A 88 -5.99 -0.38 -10.89
C THR A 88 -5.22 -1.43 -11.69
N TYR A 89 -5.88 -2.04 -12.68
CA TYR A 89 -5.33 -3.05 -13.60
C TYR A 89 -5.38 -2.48 -15.03
N GLU A 90 -4.61 -3.02 -15.93
CA GLU A 90 -4.60 -2.56 -17.33
C GLU A 90 -5.97 -2.66 -18.03
N TYR A 91 -6.84 -3.54 -17.57
CA TYR A 91 -8.19 -3.79 -18.09
C TYR A 91 -9.32 -3.20 -17.25
N GLY A 92 -9.04 -2.35 -16.25
CA GLY A 92 -10.04 -1.70 -15.39
C GLY A 92 -9.75 -1.82 -13.89
N ASP A 93 -10.77 -1.60 -13.04
CA ASP A 93 -10.59 -1.50 -11.58
C ASP A 93 -10.89 -2.81 -10.81
N ARG A 94 -11.42 -3.83 -11.47
CA ARG A 94 -11.75 -5.11 -10.82
C ARG A 94 -10.82 -6.22 -11.30
N TYR A 95 -10.25 -6.93 -10.34
CA TYR A 95 -9.39 -8.07 -10.67
C TYR A 95 -10.15 -9.18 -11.42
N ARG A 96 -9.54 -9.64 -12.51
CA ARG A 96 -9.97 -10.79 -13.30
C ARG A 96 -8.76 -11.66 -13.62
N ASN A 97 -8.70 -12.84 -13.02
CA ASN A 97 -7.59 -13.77 -13.19
C ASN A 97 -7.48 -14.34 -14.63
N ASP A 98 -8.55 -14.28 -15.40
CA ASP A 98 -8.63 -14.73 -16.78
C ASP A 98 -8.16 -13.69 -17.80
N ALA A 99 -8.19 -12.41 -17.46
CA ALA A 99 -7.87 -11.31 -18.38
C ALA A 99 -6.43 -11.39 -18.87
N CYS A 100 -5.45 -11.43 -17.96
CA CYS A 100 -4.01 -11.42 -18.25
C CYS A 100 -3.30 -12.73 -17.87
N ALA A 101 -4.04 -13.80 -17.60
CA ALA A 101 -3.48 -15.07 -17.13
C ALA A 101 -2.60 -14.96 -15.89
N THR A 102 -2.90 -14.01 -15.01
CA THR A 102 -2.29 -13.86 -13.69
C THR A 102 -2.82 -14.92 -12.72
N GLY A 103 -2.01 -15.35 -11.74
CA GLY A 103 -2.38 -16.41 -10.80
C GLY A 103 -2.34 -17.82 -11.41
N THR A 104 -1.62 -18.01 -12.51
CA THR A 104 -1.45 -19.29 -13.21
C THR A 104 -0.01 -19.80 -13.11
N LEU A 105 0.28 -20.95 -13.78
CA LEU A 105 1.64 -21.47 -13.86
C LEU A 105 2.57 -20.48 -14.59
N PRO A 106 3.87 -20.39 -14.19
CA PRO A 106 4.83 -19.42 -14.71
C PRO A 106 5.34 -19.82 -16.11
N LEU A 107 4.47 -19.76 -17.10
CA LEU A 107 4.80 -20.03 -18.50
C LEU A 107 4.72 -18.73 -19.28
N LEU A 108 5.80 -18.38 -19.98
CA LEU A 108 5.76 -17.35 -21.01
C LEU A 108 4.79 -17.79 -22.11
N ARG A 109 4.03 -16.83 -22.60
CA ARG A 109 3.01 -17.02 -23.62
C ARG A 109 3.29 -16.10 -24.80
N PRO A 110 2.81 -16.46 -26.00
CA PRO A 110 2.85 -15.55 -27.13
C PRO A 110 2.16 -14.22 -26.81
N SER A 111 2.79 -13.12 -27.19
CA SER A 111 2.27 -11.77 -27.01
C SER A 111 0.91 -11.60 -27.71
N GLY A 112 -0.03 -10.95 -27.05
CA GLY A 112 -1.38 -10.71 -27.56
C GLY A 112 -2.33 -11.92 -27.46
N LEU A 113 -1.88 -13.05 -26.92
CA LEU A 113 -2.73 -14.25 -26.77
C LEU A 113 -3.99 -13.98 -25.93
N LYS A 114 -3.88 -13.10 -24.95
CA LYS A 114 -4.99 -12.68 -24.08
C LYS A 114 -5.58 -11.38 -24.58
N VAL A 115 -6.57 -11.47 -25.45
CA VAL A 115 -7.23 -10.32 -26.11
C VAL A 115 -7.75 -9.28 -25.10
N GLY A 116 -8.16 -9.70 -23.90
CA GLY A 116 -8.62 -8.80 -22.85
C GLY A 116 -7.52 -8.21 -21.96
N CYS A 117 -6.26 -8.57 -22.21
CA CYS A 117 -5.11 -8.10 -21.43
C CYS A 117 -4.47 -6.88 -22.12
N HIS A 118 -5.15 -5.76 -22.10
CA HIS A 118 -4.63 -4.51 -22.65
C HIS A 118 -5.16 -3.30 -21.89
N SER A 119 -4.38 -2.25 -21.88
CA SER A 119 -4.81 -0.96 -21.36
C SER A 119 -5.69 -0.22 -22.38
N GLU A 120 -6.35 0.86 -21.95
CA GLU A 120 -7.15 1.71 -22.84
C GLU A 120 -6.30 2.40 -23.93
N TYR A 121 -4.98 2.44 -23.77
CA TYR A 121 -4.06 2.88 -24.82
C TYR A 121 -3.70 1.76 -25.81
N GLY A 122 -4.27 0.57 -25.68
CA GLY A 122 -3.99 -0.58 -26.52
C GLY A 122 -2.60 -1.20 -26.30
N VAL A 123 -2.03 -1.04 -25.10
CA VAL A 123 -0.76 -1.69 -24.71
C VAL A 123 -1.09 -3.02 -24.07
N TYR A 124 -0.54 -4.11 -24.60
CA TYR A 124 -0.88 -5.48 -24.23
C TYR A 124 0.10 -6.10 -23.24
N ASP A 125 -0.40 -7.10 -22.52
CA ASP A 125 0.37 -8.05 -21.71
C ASP A 125 1.33 -7.37 -20.71
N MET A 126 0.88 -6.27 -20.11
CA MET A 126 1.67 -5.59 -19.10
C MET A 126 1.75 -6.41 -17.80
N HIS A 127 0.89 -7.43 -17.65
CA HIS A 127 0.93 -8.44 -16.60
C HIS A 127 0.76 -9.86 -17.15
N GLY A 128 1.16 -10.86 -16.35
CA GLY A 128 0.97 -12.28 -16.67
C GLY A 128 2.06 -12.90 -17.57
N GLY A 129 2.94 -12.09 -18.15
CA GLY A 129 4.10 -12.52 -18.92
C GLY A 129 5.37 -12.59 -18.08
N ALA A 130 6.16 -11.55 -18.13
CA ALA A 130 7.39 -11.38 -17.38
C ALA A 130 7.40 -10.06 -16.62
N TRP A 131 8.24 -9.96 -15.61
CA TRP A 131 8.65 -8.68 -15.05
C TRP A 131 9.40 -7.89 -16.10
N GLU A 132 9.20 -6.60 -16.14
CA GLU A 132 9.80 -5.74 -17.16
C GLU A 132 10.76 -4.73 -16.55
N TRP A 133 12.02 -4.75 -17.04
CA TRP A 133 13.00 -3.75 -16.70
C TRP A 133 12.54 -2.35 -17.07
N THR A 134 12.79 -1.39 -16.18
CA THR A 134 12.66 0.05 -16.46
C THR A 134 14.03 0.73 -16.41
N GLN A 135 14.10 1.98 -16.85
CA GLN A 135 15.32 2.78 -16.67
C GLN A 135 15.44 3.39 -15.26
N SER A 136 14.38 3.35 -14.46
CA SER A 136 14.29 4.06 -13.19
C SER A 136 14.99 3.35 -12.05
N ALA A 137 15.73 4.10 -11.24
CA ALA A 137 16.24 3.61 -9.96
C ALA A 137 15.07 3.34 -9.00
N PHE A 138 15.18 2.28 -8.20
CA PHE A 138 14.19 1.96 -7.18
C PHE A 138 14.39 2.83 -5.94
N ARG A 139 13.77 3.99 -5.91
CA ARG A 139 13.88 4.97 -4.82
C ARG A 139 12.78 4.80 -3.78
N ARG A 140 12.85 3.71 -3.01
CA ARG A 140 11.85 3.40 -1.97
C ARG A 140 12.51 3.10 -0.62
N GLY A 141 13.47 3.95 -0.23
CA GLY A 141 14.19 3.82 1.04
C GLY A 141 15.17 2.65 1.12
N THR A 142 15.46 1.99 -0.01
CA THR A 142 16.45 0.91 -0.08
C THR A 142 17.86 1.45 -0.27
N VAL A 143 18.83 0.74 0.30
CA VAL A 143 20.27 1.02 0.12
C VAL A 143 20.77 0.22 -1.08
N GLY A 144 21.54 0.85 -1.96
CA GLY A 144 22.18 0.21 -3.11
C GLY A 144 21.63 0.62 -4.47
N GLU A 145 22.29 0.17 -5.52
CA GLU A 145 21.93 0.45 -6.91
C GLU A 145 20.84 -0.51 -7.40
N LEU A 146 19.63 -0.33 -6.89
CA LEU A 146 18.47 -1.13 -7.30
C LEU A 146 17.69 -0.43 -8.40
N VAL A 147 17.21 -1.22 -9.35
CA VAL A 147 16.41 -0.76 -10.49
C VAL A 147 14.98 -1.28 -10.34
N THR A 148 14.03 -0.44 -10.74
CA THR A 148 12.61 -0.78 -10.72
C THR A 148 12.27 -1.74 -11.85
N MET A 149 11.54 -2.79 -11.52
CA MET A 149 10.82 -3.60 -12.48
C MET A 149 9.33 -3.47 -12.25
N ARG A 150 8.56 -3.55 -13.34
CA ARG A 150 7.10 -3.41 -13.37
C ARG A 150 6.44 -4.65 -13.95
N GLY A 151 5.11 -4.71 -13.89
CA GLY A 151 4.32 -5.82 -14.37
C GLY A 151 4.18 -6.92 -13.34
N GLY A 152 4.46 -8.12 -13.75
CA GLY A 152 4.37 -9.32 -12.94
C GLY A 152 4.26 -10.53 -13.84
N ASN A 153 4.86 -11.63 -13.44
CA ASN A 153 4.77 -12.88 -14.18
C ASN A 153 3.41 -13.58 -13.96
N ALA A 154 3.22 -14.72 -14.60
CA ALA A 154 1.97 -15.50 -14.52
C ALA A 154 1.58 -15.94 -13.10
N THR A 155 2.51 -15.98 -12.14
CA THR A 155 2.19 -16.30 -10.74
C THR A 155 1.61 -15.11 -9.97
N ALA A 156 1.65 -13.90 -10.56
CA ALA A 156 1.06 -12.72 -9.96
C ALA A 156 -0.44 -12.91 -9.77
N GLY A 157 -0.92 -12.67 -8.56
CA GLY A 157 -2.34 -12.64 -8.23
C GLY A 157 -2.89 -11.21 -8.21
N GLU A 158 -4.04 -11.04 -7.58
CA GLU A 158 -4.71 -9.76 -7.44
C GLU A 158 -3.81 -8.62 -6.96
N LEU A 159 -2.96 -8.90 -5.96
CA LEU A 159 -2.12 -7.89 -5.35
C LEU A 159 -0.96 -7.44 -6.25
N VAL A 160 -0.30 -8.39 -6.92
CA VAL A 160 0.88 -8.13 -7.75
C VAL A 160 0.51 -7.72 -9.17
N GLY A 161 -0.65 -8.15 -9.68
CA GLY A 161 -1.12 -7.82 -11.04
C GLY A 161 -1.65 -6.40 -11.21
N ARG A 162 -1.35 -5.46 -10.31
CA ARG A 162 -1.79 -4.06 -10.40
C ARG A 162 -0.74 -3.19 -11.09
N CYS A 163 -1.20 -2.21 -11.86
CA CYS A 163 -0.32 -1.26 -12.55
C CYS A 163 0.63 -0.50 -11.61
N ALA A 164 0.22 -0.29 -10.36
CA ALA A 164 1.04 0.37 -9.34
C ALA A 164 2.16 -0.50 -8.77
N ASN A 165 2.08 -1.82 -8.93
CA ASN A 165 3.05 -2.74 -8.35
C ASN A 165 4.44 -2.57 -8.96
N ALA A 166 5.45 -2.62 -8.10
CA ALA A 166 6.85 -2.49 -8.49
C ALA A 166 7.73 -3.33 -7.58
N ILE A 167 8.80 -3.90 -8.12
CA ILE A 167 9.82 -4.59 -7.34
C ILE A 167 11.21 -4.07 -7.69
N ALA A 168 12.16 -4.33 -6.80
CA ALA A 168 13.56 -3.96 -6.96
C ALA A 168 14.43 -5.16 -7.30
N ARG A 169 15.41 -4.96 -8.20
CA ARG A 169 16.50 -5.91 -8.43
C ARG A 169 17.77 -5.16 -8.76
N THR A 170 18.92 -5.80 -8.55
CA THR A 170 20.19 -5.30 -9.04
C THR A 170 20.23 -5.36 -10.57
N PRO A 171 20.86 -4.39 -11.25
CA PRO A 171 20.80 -4.27 -12.72
C PRO A 171 21.40 -5.46 -13.46
N ASP A 172 22.26 -6.25 -12.83
CA ASP A 172 22.89 -7.47 -13.34
C ASP A 172 22.01 -8.71 -13.22
N THR A 173 20.87 -8.61 -12.51
CA THR A 173 19.92 -9.73 -12.37
C THR A 173 19.35 -10.13 -13.73
N LYS A 174 19.26 -11.44 -13.98
CA LYS A 174 18.55 -12.00 -15.11
C LYS A 174 17.86 -13.31 -14.72
N ALA A 175 16.68 -13.54 -15.24
CA ALA A 175 15.91 -14.73 -15.00
C ALA A 175 14.92 -15.00 -16.15
N PRO A 176 14.44 -16.25 -16.32
CA PRO A 176 13.42 -16.57 -17.33
C PRO A 176 12.11 -15.79 -17.18
N SER A 177 11.88 -15.19 -16.03
CA SER A 177 10.71 -14.35 -15.72
C SER A 177 10.96 -12.85 -15.82
N ILE A 178 12.11 -12.42 -16.35
CA ILE A 178 12.50 -11.01 -16.47
C ILE A 178 12.76 -10.67 -17.93
N GLY A 179 11.94 -9.78 -18.48
CA GLY A 179 12.03 -9.21 -19.81
C GLY A 179 11.99 -7.68 -19.78
N PHE A 180 11.48 -7.08 -20.86
CA PHE A 180 11.38 -5.62 -20.99
C PHE A 180 10.49 -5.23 -22.15
N ARG A 181 10.12 -3.97 -22.21
CA ARG A 181 9.59 -3.27 -23.41
C ARG A 181 10.26 -1.93 -23.56
N CYS A 182 10.23 -1.38 -24.77
CA CYS A 182 10.89 -0.12 -25.07
C CYS A 182 9.89 1.03 -25.17
N CYS A 183 10.38 2.23 -24.87
CA CYS A 183 9.72 3.51 -25.09
C CYS A 183 10.51 4.36 -26.08
N ALA A 184 9.85 5.33 -26.70
CA ALA A 184 10.47 6.31 -27.61
C ALA A 184 9.96 7.72 -27.29
N GLY A 185 10.69 8.73 -27.78
CA GLY A 185 10.48 10.13 -27.43
C GLY A 185 11.37 10.58 -26.27
N ALA A 186 11.29 11.87 -25.93
CA ALA A 186 12.06 12.43 -24.81
C ALA A 186 11.68 11.70 -23.51
N ALA A 187 12.69 11.36 -22.69
CA ALA A 187 12.44 10.76 -21.39
C ALA A 187 11.67 11.74 -20.51
N VAL A 188 10.55 11.31 -19.99
CA VAL A 188 9.77 12.09 -19.03
C VAL A 188 10.31 11.81 -17.63
N ALA A 189 10.81 12.83 -16.98
CA ALA A 189 11.23 12.77 -15.57
C ALA A 189 10.37 13.77 -14.79
N PRO A 190 9.17 13.38 -14.34
CA PRO A 190 8.39 14.23 -13.44
C PRO A 190 9.13 14.35 -12.10
N ASP A 191 8.98 15.51 -11.49
CA ASP A 191 9.54 15.80 -10.17
C ASP A 191 8.64 15.14 -9.10
N VAL A 192 8.84 13.85 -8.89
CA VAL A 192 8.12 13.05 -7.88
C VAL A 192 9.12 12.39 -6.98
N GLU A 193 8.98 12.61 -5.70
CA GLU A 193 9.72 11.88 -4.69
C GLU A 193 9.12 10.47 -4.54
N LEU A 194 9.76 9.47 -5.12
CA LEU A 194 9.38 8.07 -5.01
C LEU A 194 9.85 7.41 -3.70
N THR A 195 10.41 8.19 -2.78
CA THR A 195 10.93 7.68 -1.52
C THR A 195 9.80 7.26 -0.61
N ILE A 196 9.71 5.97 -0.31
CA ILE A 196 8.79 5.43 0.68
C ILE A 196 9.43 5.49 2.06
N ARG A 197 8.72 6.03 3.03
CA ARG A 197 9.18 6.04 4.43
C ARG A 197 8.97 4.65 5.03
N HIS A 198 9.97 4.19 5.81
CA HIS A 198 9.81 2.93 6.54
C HIS A 198 8.67 3.00 7.57
N PRO A 199 8.02 1.86 7.86
CA PRO A 199 7.04 1.79 8.92
C PRO A 199 7.60 2.32 10.24
N ARG A 200 6.78 3.07 10.98
CA ARG A 200 7.15 3.60 12.30
C ARG A 200 6.18 3.08 13.35
N LYS A 201 6.70 2.97 14.57
CA LYS A 201 5.90 2.55 15.71
C LYS A 201 4.80 3.57 16.04
N LEU A 202 3.80 3.07 16.75
CA LEU A 202 2.75 3.88 17.35
C LEU A 202 3.33 5.00 18.23
N GLU A 203 2.84 6.21 18.04
CA GLU A 203 3.23 7.39 18.82
C GLU A 203 2.00 8.03 19.44
N ALA A 204 2.00 8.22 20.75
CA ALA A 204 0.95 8.98 21.43
C ALA A 204 1.07 10.46 21.06
N ARG A 205 -0.05 11.13 20.83
CA ARG A 205 -0.10 12.59 20.67
C ARG A 205 -0.29 13.23 22.03
N ASP A 206 0.42 14.32 22.28
CA ASP A 206 0.34 15.06 23.56
C ASP A 206 -1.04 15.68 23.78
N ARG A 207 -1.78 15.96 22.70
CA ARG A 207 -3.11 16.59 22.75
C ARG A 207 -4.02 16.01 21.69
N LEU A 208 -5.32 16.11 21.95
CA LEU A 208 -6.35 15.87 20.94
C LEU A 208 -6.26 16.99 19.88
N ASP A 209 -6.25 16.57 18.63
CA ASP A 209 -6.28 17.51 17.50
C ASP A 209 -7.71 18.02 17.27
N SER A 210 -7.93 19.31 17.50
CA SER A 210 -9.25 19.93 17.40
C SER A 210 -9.85 19.92 15.98
N GLY A 211 -9.02 19.79 14.95
CA GLY A 211 -9.47 19.65 13.56
C GLY A 211 -9.80 18.20 13.18
N LEU A 212 -9.01 17.25 13.67
CA LEU A 212 -9.17 15.84 13.32
C LEU A 212 -10.27 15.13 14.13
N VAL A 213 -10.46 15.47 15.40
CA VAL A 213 -11.47 14.83 16.26
C VAL A 213 -12.88 14.93 15.66
N PRO A 214 -13.38 16.09 15.23
CA PRO A 214 -14.69 16.20 14.61
C PRO A 214 -14.82 15.38 13.34
N GLU A 215 -13.78 15.33 12.51
CA GLU A 215 -13.78 14.54 11.26
C GLU A 215 -13.84 13.05 11.54
N LEU A 216 -13.09 12.57 12.52
CA LEU A 216 -13.12 11.16 12.95
C LEU A 216 -14.48 10.78 13.56
N LEU A 217 -15.07 11.68 14.35
CA LEU A 217 -16.40 11.45 14.92
C LEU A 217 -17.50 11.37 13.86
N LYS A 218 -17.38 12.09 12.73
CA LYS A 218 -18.34 11.99 11.61
C LYS A 218 -18.36 10.60 10.99
N VAL A 219 -17.21 9.94 10.92
CA VAL A 219 -17.03 8.63 10.28
C VAL A 219 -17.08 7.46 11.27
N LEU A 220 -17.39 7.71 12.54
CA LEU A 220 -17.58 6.64 13.53
C LEU A 220 -18.71 5.71 13.04
N PRO A 221 -18.49 4.39 12.92
CA PRO A 221 -19.50 3.43 12.48
C PRO A 221 -20.80 3.54 13.29
N ASP A 222 -21.95 3.42 12.63
CA ASP A 222 -23.26 3.59 13.27
C ASP A 222 -23.47 2.62 14.42
N GLU A 223 -22.98 1.38 14.30
CA GLU A 223 -23.03 0.39 15.36
C GLU A 223 -22.26 0.85 16.61
N ALA A 224 -21.06 1.38 16.41
CA ALA A 224 -20.22 1.90 17.48
C ALA A 224 -20.86 3.15 18.11
N ARG A 225 -21.37 4.06 17.29
CA ARG A 225 -22.08 5.26 17.74
C ARG A 225 -23.31 4.89 18.59
N THR A 226 -24.12 3.96 18.11
CA THR A 226 -25.32 3.47 18.81
C THR A 226 -24.95 2.80 20.12
N ALA A 227 -23.91 1.96 20.13
CA ALA A 227 -23.43 1.29 21.34
C ALA A 227 -22.97 2.30 22.39
N LEU A 228 -22.10 3.24 22.01
CA LEU A 228 -21.60 4.30 22.90
C LEU A 228 -22.73 5.18 23.45
N SER A 229 -23.64 5.65 22.58
CA SER A 229 -24.73 6.57 22.98
C SER A 229 -25.69 5.99 24.02
N ARG A 230 -25.78 4.66 24.15
CA ARG A 230 -26.57 4.00 25.22
C ARG A 230 -25.95 4.19 26.60
N HIS A 231 -24.65 4.52 26.67
CA HIS A 231 -23.89 4.69 27.91
C HIS A 231 -23.75 6.17 28.31
N GLY A 232 -23.97 7.11 27.39
CA GLY A 232 -23.89 8.55 27.64
C GLY A 232 -23.34 9.34 26.46
N ALA A 233 -22.87 10.56 26.74
CA ALA A 233 -22.17 11.37 25.76
C ALA A 233 -20.86 10.69 25.34
N ILE A 234 -20.54 10.79 24.05
CA ILE A 234 -19.29 10.22 23.49
C ILE A 234 -18.19 11.24 23.70
N GLU A 235 -17.18 10.88 24.47
CA GLU A 235 -16.06 11.74 24.85
C GLU A 235 -14.75 11.19 24.26
N PRO A 236 -14.02 11.97 23.44
CA PRO A 236 -12.68 11.65 23.02
C PRO A 236 -11.70 11.80 24.20
N ASP A 237 -10.77 10.87 24.36
CA ASP A 237 -9.83 10.86 25.47
C ASP A 237 -8.37 11.00 25.01
N ARG A 238 -7.92 10.13 24.12
CA ARG A 238 -6.53 10.07 23.65
C ARG A 238 -6.46 9.88 22.15
N MET A 239 -5.32 10.29 21.58
CA MET A 239 -5.05 10.14 20.16
C MET A 239 -3.63 9.64 19.94
N TRP A 240 -3.46 8.81 18.91
CA TRP A 240 -2.16 8.30 18.46
C TRP A 240 -2.04 8.46 16.96
N SER A 241 -0.80 8.61 16.52
CA SER A 241 -0.40 8.41 15.13
C SER A 241 0.24 7.05 14.98
N TRP A 242 -0.14 6.32 13.95
CA TRP A 242 0.36 5.00 13.63
C TRP A 242 0.73 4.93 12.15
N TRP A 243 1.99 4.56 11.87
CA TRP A 243 2.51 4.41 10.51
C TRP A 243 2.88 2.95 10.24
N PRO A 244 1.89 2.06 10.08
CA PRO A 244 2.13 0.63 9.87
C PRO A 244 2.78 0.32 8.53
N ALA A 245 2.70 1.27 7.60
CA ALA A 245 3.36 1.21 6.30
C ALA A 245 3.78 2.63 5.91
N GLY A 246 4.99 2.79 5.55
CA GLY A 246 5.72 3.97 5.16
C GLY A 246 5.00 5.31 5.15
N ASN A 247 4.22 5.56 4.10
CA ASN A 247 3.52 6.84 3.90
C ASN A 247 2.07 6.85 4.44
N ASP A 248 1.58 5.73 4.97
CA ASP A 248 0.23 5.64 5.51
C ASP A 248 0.20 6.03 6.99
N GLU A 249 -0.12 7.28 7.27
CA GLU A 249 -0.47 7.68 8.62
C GLU A 249 -1.91 7.30 8.92
N LEU A 250 -2.09 6.43 9.91
CA LEU A 250 -3.37 6.14 10.52
C LEU A 250 -3.49 6.89 11.83
N VAL A 251 -4.67 7.42 12.09
CA VAL A 251 -4.98 8.10 13.35
C VAL A 251 -5.86 7.19 14.18
N ILE A 252 -5.49 7.02 15.44
CA ILE A 252 -6.27 6.23 16.38
C ILE A 252 -6.85 7.19 17.44
N LEU A 253 -8.16 7.16 17.59
CA LEU A 253 -8.89 7.96 18.56
C LEU A 253 -9.56 7.07 19.59
N SER A 254 -9.21 7.23 20.86
CA SER A 254 -9.91 6.61 21.97
C SER A 254 -11.18 7.38 22.30
N LEU A 255 -12.27 6.65 22.43
CA LEU A 255 -13.60 7.17 22.76
C LEU A 255 -14.18 6.40 23.93
N CYS A 256 -14.78 7.13 24.87
CA CYS A 256 -15.56 6.58 25.97
C CYS A 256 -16.94 7.21 26.01
N ALA A 257 -17.91 6.48 26.56
CA ALA A 257 -19.22 7.02 26.93
C ALA A 257 -19.64 6.43 28.27
N GLY A 258 -20.18 7.28 29.18
CA GLY A 258 -20.53 6.91 30.54
C GLY A 258 -19.33 6.84 31.51
N THR A 259 -19.60 6.45 32.75
CA THR A 259 -18.57 6.39 33.82
C THR A 259 -18.59 5.09 34.59
N GLY A 260 -17.45 4.71 35.16
CA GLY A 260 -17.28 3.53 35.98
C GLY A 260 -17.69 2.22 35.26
N ARG A 261 -18.33 1.30 35.95
CA ARG A 261 -18.75 -0.01 35.40
C ARG A 261 -19.84 0.08 34.33
N ARG A 262 -20.41 1.25 34.10
CA ARG A 262 -21.37 1.49 33.04
C ARG A 262 -20.78 2.19 31.81
N ALA A 263 -19.50 2.46 31.85
CA ALA A 263 -18.81 3.02 30.71
C ALA A 263 -18.68 2.02 29.57
N LEU A 264 -18.66 2.48 28.35
CA LEU A 264 -18.19 1.75 27.17
C LEU A 264 -17.09 2.56 26.53
N CYS A 265 -15.95 1.95 26.35
CA CYS A 265 -14.79 2.57 25.70
C CYS A 265 -14.31 1.71 24.53
N GLY A 266 -13.60 2.36 23.60
CA GLY A 266 -12.95 1.68 22.48
C GLY A 266 -12.05 2.63 21.71
N VAL A 267 -11.51 2.14 20.62
CA VAL A 267 -10.68 2.92 19.70
C VAL A 267 -11.23 2.88 18.28
N LEU A 268 -11.27 4.04 17.66
CA LEU A 268 -11.51 4.20 16.23
C LEU A 268 -10.15 4.32 15.55
N VAL A 269 -9.86 3.45 14.60
CA VAL A 269 -8.75 3.60 13.67
C VAL A 269 -9.27 4.22 12.40
N GLY A 270 -8.77 5.37 12.04
CA GLY A 270 -9.16 6.11 10.86
C GLY A 270 -7.95 6.49 10.01
N ARG A 271 -8.21 6.76 8.74
CA ARG A 271 -7.26 7.34 7.80
C ARG A 271 -7.71 8.77 7.49
N VAL A 272 -6.77 9.69 7.44
CA VAL A 272 -7.04 11.09 7.08
C VAL A 272 -6.28 11.45 5.82
N VAL A 273 -7.01 11.81 4.77
CA VAL A 273 -6.44 12.24 3.49
C VAL A 273 -7.00 13.61 3.16
N LEU A 274 -6.13 14.59 2.93
CA LEU A 274 -6.52 15.98 2.62
C LEU A 274 -7.57 16.54 3.59
N GLY A 275 -7.42 16.26 4.89
CA GLY A 275 -8.32 16.72 5.94
C GLY A 275 -9.65 15.98 6.04
N LYS A 276 -9.90 14.97 5.20
CA LYS A 276 -11.10 14.11 5.27
C LYS A 276 -10.77 12.80 5.95
N ALA A 277 -11.55 12.42 6.96
CA ALA A 277 -11.41 11.16 7.64
C ALA A 277 -12.23 10.05 6.97
N SER A 278 -11.72 8.82 7.03
CA SER A 278 -12.46 7.58 6.76
C SER A 278 -12.23 6.60 7.90
N ALA A 279 -13.28 5.91 8.36
CA ALA A 279 -13.14 4.85 9.35
C ALA A 279 -12.59 3.59 8.69
N LEU A 280 -11.58 2.98 9.31
CA LEU A 280 -11.08 1.66 8.93
C LEU A 280 -11.67 0.59 9.83
N VAL A 281 -11.63 0.79 11.15
CA VAL A 281 -12.17 -0.16 12.10
C VAL A 281 -12.50 0.51 13.44
N TRP A 282 -13.53 -0.01 14.11
CA TRP A 282 -13.82 0.22 15.51
C TRP A 282 -13.43 -1.02 16.32
N ALA A 283 -12.69 -0.82 17.40
CA ALA A 283 -12.32 -1.88 18.34
C ALA A 283 -12.81 -1.53 19.75
N GLU A 284 -13.82 -2.25 20.21
CA GLU A 284 -14.35 -2.09 21.56
C GLU A 284 -13.34 -2.52 22.62
N GLY A 285 -13.11 -1.67 23.62
CA GLY A 285 -12.14 -1.82 24.71
C GLY A 285 -12.75 -2.23 26.05
N GLY A 286 -14.08 -2.27 26.21
CA GLY A 286 -14.76 -2.58 27.47
C GLY A 286 -15.07 -1.33 28.31
N THR A 287 -15.11 -1.46 29.63
CA THR A 287 -15.53 -0.40 30.55
C THR A 287 -14.42 0.57 30.97
N TRP A 288 -13.18 0.26 30.64
CA TRP A 288 -12.01 1.08 30.97
C TRP A 288 -11.42 1.75 29.73
N GLN A 289 -10.80 2.91 29.96
CA GLN A 289 -10.05 3.60 28.94
C GLN A 289 -9.04 2.67 28.28
N PRO A 290 -9.08 2.48 26.96
CA PRO A 290 -8.18 1.57 26.28
C PRO A 290 -6.74 2.09 26.28
N MET A 291 -5.81 1.17 26.47
CA MET A 291 -4.38 1.44 26.32
C MET A 291 -3.88 0.73 25.07
N LEU A 292 -2.99 1.39 24.35
CA LEU A 292 -2.36 0.83 23.17
C LEU A 292 -0.89 0.55 23.42
N HIS A 293 -0.43 -0.61 22.98
CA HIS A 293 0.98 -1.01 23.02
C HIS A 293 1.45 -1.35 21.61
N ALA A 294 2.62 -0.80 21.24
CA ALA A 294 3.29 -1.17 20.01
C ALA A 294 3.95 -2.55 20.13
N GLU A 295 3.86 -3.32 19.06
CA GLU A 295 4.61 -4.57 18.90
C GLU A 295 5.99 -4.33 18.28
N ASN A 296 6.78 -5.41 18.16
CA ASN A 296 8.05 -5.36 17.45
C ASN A 296 7.83 -5.07 15.95
N ASP A 297 6.81 -5.70 15.33
CA ASP A 297 6.35 -5.33 13.99
C ASP A 297 5.50 -4.06 14.09
N PRO A 298 5.89 -2.95 13.43
CA PRO A 298 5.13 -1.71 13.46
C PRO A 298 3.73 -1.82 12.84
N ARG A 299 3.42 -2.90 12.12
CA ARG A 299 2.10 -3.21 11.55
C ARG A 299 1.13 -3.81 12.55
N ASP A 300 1.59 -4.10 13.76
CA ASP A 300 0.78 -4.69 14.81
C ASP A 300 0.80 -3.87 16.09
N ILE A 301 -0.37 -3.70 16.67
CA ILE A 301 -0.54 -3.07 17.99
C ILE A 301 -1.51 -3.88 18.83
N TRP A 302 -1.36 -3.80 20.13
CA TRP A 302 -2.30 -4.37 21.09
C TRP A 302 -3.19 -3.31 21.70
N LEU A 303 -4.49 -3.54 21.61
CA LEU A 303 -5.49 -2.86 22.41
C LEU A 303 -5.67 -3.63 23.71
N LEU A 304 -5.37 -3.00 24.82
CA LEU A 304 -5.62 -3.51 26.16
C LEU A 304 -6.88 -2.86 26.72
N GLY A 305 -7.82 -3.66 27.16
CA GLY A 305 -9.10 -3.21 27.69
C GLY A 305 -9.70 -4.20 28.65
N GLY A 306 -10.95 -3.99 29.02
CA GLY A 306 -11.72 -4.89 29.86
C GLY A 306 -12.52 -4.18 30.94
N ASP A 307 -13.10 -4.96 31.87
CA ASP A 307 -13.81 -4.47 33.05
C ASP A 307 -12.84 -4.03 34.16
N ASP A 308 -11.60 -4.50 34.08
CA ASP A 308 -10.44 -4.05 34.82
C ASP A 308 -9.33 -3.67 33.83
N PRO A 309 -8.39 -2.73 34.17
CA PRO A 309 -7.31 -2.34 33.29
C PRO A 309 -6.51 -3.54 32.79
N GLY A 310 -6.54 -3.81 31.50
CA GLY A 310 -5.79 -4.88 30.86
C GLY A 310 -6.34 -6.29 31.06
N ALA A 311 -7.63 -6.46 31.44
CA ALA A 311 -8.25 -7.78 31.62
C ALA A 311 -8.29 -8.60 30.30
N PHE A 312 -8.32 -7.96 29.16
CA PHE A 312 -8.15 -8.62 27.86
C PHE A 312 -7.23 -7.81 26.93
N ARG A 313 -6.78 -8.46 25.87
CA ARG A 313 -6.09 -7.83 24.75
C ARG A 313 -6.73 -8.20 23.42
N ARG A 314 -6.61 -7.32 22.47
CA ARG A 314 -6.99 -7.55 21.07
C ARG A 314 -5.87 -7.06 20.17
N ARG A 315 -5.46 -7.88 19.22
CA ARG A 315 -4.49 -7.46 18.21
C ARG A 315 -5.20 -6.61 17.15
N ILE A 316 -4.62 -5.47 16.82
CA ILE A 316 -5.00 -4.65 15.69
C ILE A 316 -3.84 -4.74 14.71
N SER A 317 -4.10 -5.31 13.53
CA SER A 317 -3.10 -5.60 12.52
C SER A 317 -3.38 -4.80 11.25
N TYR A 318 -2.32 -4.24 10.66
CA TYR A 318 -2.38 -3.64 9.34
C TYR A 318 -1.93 -4.67 8.30
N LEU A 319 -2.73 -4.85 7.26
CA LEU A 319 -2.42 -5.75 6.16
C LEU A 319 -2.92 -5.18 4.84
N TRP A 320 -2.01 -4.87 3.92
CA TRP A 320 -2.30 -4.42 2.56
C TRP A 320 -3.30 -3.25 2.47
N GLY A 321 -3.09 -2.23 3.29
CA GLY A 321 -3.97 -1.05 3.33
C GLY A 321 -5.22 -1.20 4.20
N ASN A 322 -5.47 -2.40 4.74
CA ASN A 322 -6.59 -2.70 5.62
C ASN A 322 -6.16 -2.83 7.08
N VAL A 323 -7.10 -2.55 7.98
CA VAL A 323 -6.93 -2.79 9.42
C VAL A 323 -7.88 -3.89 9.86
N ARG A 324 -7.36 -4.86 10.60
CA ARG A 324 -8.13 -5.98 11.15
C ARG A 324 -8.01 -6.00 12.68
N VAL A 325 -9.12 -6.33 13.33
CA VAL A 325 -9.18 -6.51 14.78
C VAL A 325 -9.35 -7.98 15.09
N GLY A 326 -8.42 -8.53 15.84
CA GLY A 326 -8.46 -9.91 16.32
C GLY A 326 -9.53 -10.14 17.39
N SER A 327 -9.73 -11.40 17.77
CA SER A 327 -10.59 -11.78 18.89
C SER A 327 -10.06 -11.23 20.21
N ARG A 328 -10.94 -11.19 21.23
CA ARG A 328 -10.53 -10.89 22.60
C ARG A 328 -9.76 -12.07 23.17
N GLU A 329 -8.55 -11.81 23.68
CA GLU A 329 -7.74 -12.78 24.39
C GLU A 329 -7.68 -12.39 25.88
N ARG A 330 -7.92 -13.33 26.77
CA ARG A 330 -7.79 -13.07 28.20
C ARG A 330 -6.32 -12.85 28.54
N ARG A 331 -5.99 -11.72 29.16
CA ARG A 331 -4.63 -11.45 29.63
C ARG A 331 -4.41 -12.18 30.96
N ILE A 332 -3.50 -13.14 30.96
CA ILE A 332 -3.00 -13.75 32.20
C ILE A 332 -1.93 -12.78 32.70
N VAL A 333 -2.29 -11.96 33.70
CA VAL A 333 -1.32 -11.10 34.38
C VAL A 333 -0.47 -11.98 35.29
N ASN A 334 0.78 -12.22 34.92
CA ASN A 334 1.75 -12.82 35.79
C ASN A 334 2.15 -11.78 36.84
N LEU A 335 1.52 -11.81 38.01
CA LEU A 335 1.78 -10.90 39.14
C LEU A 335 3.25 -10.90 39.65
N LYS A 336 4.12 -11.71 39.06
CA LYS A 336 5.56 -11.76 39.40
C LYS A 336 6.39 -10.70 38.67
N GLU A 337 5.97 -10.19 37.54
CA GLU A 337 6.75 -9.20 36.75
C GLU A 337 6.55 -7.76 37.21
N GLU A 338 5.43 -7.43 37.83
CA GLU A 338 5.17 -6.07 38.33
C GLU A 338 5.84 -5.74 39.67
N ARG A 339 6.43 -6.70 40.37
CA ARG A 339 7.16 -6.47 41.62
C ARG A 339 8.62 -6.06 41.44
N GLY A 340 9.11 -5.94 40.23
CA GLY A 340 10.49 -5.62 39.88
C GLY A 340 10.80 -4.15 39.57
N ALA A 341 9.83 -3.24 39.66
CA ALA A 341 10.11 -1.80 39.47
C ALA A 341 10.85 -1.25 40.73
N PRO A 342 12.03 -0.64 40.62
CA PRO A 342 12.75 -0.12 41.76
C PRO A 342 11.93 1.00 42.40
N LYS A 343 11.67 0.84 43.71
CA LYS A 343 11.16 1.89 44.56
C LYS A 343 12.15 3.04 44.51
N ARG A 344 11.70 4.20 43.98
CA ARG A 344 12.45 5.43 44.16
C ARG A 344 12.57 5.69 45.68
N THR A 345 13.75 5.43 46.20
CA THR A 345 14.14 5.90 47.53
C THR A 345 14.27 7.42 47.44
N GLY A 346 13.32 8.13 48.03
CA GLY A 346 13.50 9.50 48.38
C GLY A 346 14.57 9.61 49.46
N THR A 347 15.55 10.44 49.19
CA THR A 347 16.41 11.01 50.24
C THR A 347 16.31 12.50 50.20
N HIS A 348 15.95 13.02 51.34
CA HIS A 348 16.00 14.35 51.90
C HIS A 348 16.53 15.53 51.08
#